data_af6a8941036d5c60898bc6fe6a6613a5
#
_entry.id   af6a8941036d5c60898bc6fe6a6613a5
#
_cell.length_a   1.000
_cell.length_b   1.000
_cell.length_c   1.000
_cell.angle_alpha   90.00
_cell.angle_beta   90.00
_cell.angle_gamma   90.00
#
_symmetry.space_group_name_H-M   'P 1'
#
loop_
_entity.id
_entity.type
_entity.pdbx_description
1 polymer ?
#
loop_
_entity_poly.entity_id
_entity_poly.type
_entity_poly.pdbx_seq_one_letter_code
_entity_poly.pdbx_strand_id
1 'polypeptide(L)' 'MKTNTKPTLEELEQIELILTEANAYGLRGEVEEWADKYQEKDPNISRLDAVIMAYSEWVK' A
#
# COMPACT_ATOMS: atom_id res chain seq x y z
N MET A 1 15.16 18.23 4.95
CA MET A 1 15.12 17.13 4.19
C MET A 1 13.76 16.57 4.09
N LYS A 2 13.43 16.16 2.98
CA LYS A 2 12.16 15.72 2.86
C LYS A 2 11.96 14.39 3.45
N THR A 3 10.82 14.17 3.85
CA THR A 3 10.48 12.93 4.41
C THR A 3 10.67 11.87 3.42
N ASN A 4 11.28 10.84 3.86
CA ASN A 4 11.51 9.78 3.01
C ASN A 4 10.34 8.89 2.92
N THR A 5 9.80 8.75 1.78
CA THR A 5 8.66 7.92 1.62
C THR A 5 9.02 6.54 1.11
N LYS A 6 10.30 6.27 0.92
CA LYS A 6 10.67 4.94 0.52
C LYS A 6 10.51 3.98 1.65
N PRO A 7 9.90 2.83 1.41
CA PRO A 7 9.73 1.86 2.48
C PRO A 7 11.05 1.24 2.89
N THR A 8 11.13 0.86 4.15
CA THR A 8 12.26 0.07 4.61
C THR A 8 12.13 -1.35 4.07
N LEU A 9 13.17 -2.13 4.26
CA LEU A 9 13.13 -3.51 3.82
C LEU A 9 12.00 -4.27 4.49
N GLU A 10 11.83 -4.05 5.78
CA GLU A 10 10.74 -4.69 6.50
C GLU A 10 9.39 -4.29 5.94
N GLU A 11 9.25 -3.01 5.65
CA GLU A 11 7.99 -2.53 5.09
C GLU A 11 7.74 -3.11 3.72
N LEU A 12 8.79 -3.25 2.92
CA LEU A 12 8.63 -3.86 1.61
C LEU A 12 8.15 -5.29 1.72
N GLU A 13 8.66 -6.02 2.69
CA GLU A 13 8.22 -7.39 2.90
C GLU A 13 6.74 -7.44 3.27
N GLN A 14 6.32 -6.54 4.15
CA GLN A 14 4.92 -6.48 4.53
C GLN A 14 4.04 -6.11 3.34
N ILE A 15 4.48 -5.13 2.56
CA ILE A 15 3.73 -4.72 1.38
C ILE A 15 3.58 -5.89 0.43
N GLU A 16 4.65 -6.63 0.20
CA GLU A 16 4.58 -7.76 -0.71
C GLU A 16 3.63 -8.84 -0.22
N LEU A 17 3.62 -9.07 1.08
CA LEU A 17 2.69 -10.05 1.64
C LEU A 17 1.24 -9.64 1.37
N ILE A 18 0.95 -8.36 1.60
CA ILE A 18 -0.40 -7.87 1.39
C ILE A 18 -0.76 -7.94 -0.09
N LEU A 19 0.15 -7.53 -0.95
CA LEU A 19 -0.15 -7.53 -2.38
C LEU A 19 -0.26 -8.94 -2.92
N THR A 20 0.49 -9.88 -2.36
CA THR A 20 0.37 -11.27 -2.77
C THR A 20 -1.00 -11.80 -2.40
N GLU A 21 -1.48 -11.45 -1.20
CA GLU A 21 -2.82 -11.85 -0.81
C GLU A 21 -3.87 -11.21 -1.69
N ALA A 22 -3.71 -9.92 -1.95
CA ALA A 22 -4.64 -9.22 -2.83
C ALA A 22 -4.65 -9.85 -4.21
N ASN A 23 -3.50 -10.30 -4.66
CA ASN A 23 -3.41 -10.92 -5.98
C ASN A 23 -4.19 -12.22 -6.04
N ALA A 24 -4.27 -12.93 -4.92
CA ALA A 24 -5.04 -14.16 -4.88
C ALA A 24 -6.52 -13.90 -5.14
N TYR A 25 -6.98 -12.69 -4.88
CA TYR A 25 -8.36 -12.31 -5.17
C TYR A 25 -8.47 -11.49 -6.44
N GLY A 26 -7.38 -11.35 -7.18
CA GLY A 26 -7.40 -10.54 -8.39
C GLY A 26 -7.45 -9.06 -8.14
N LEU A 27 -7.03 -8.61 -6.95
CA LEU A 27 -7.17 -7.22 -6.55
C LEU A 27 -5.85 -6.48 -6.44
N ARG A 28 -4.76 -7.07 -6.87
CA ARG A 28 -3.46 -6.44 -6.68
C ARG A 28 -3.40 -5.07 -7.36
N GLY A 29 -3.87 -5.00 -8.59
CA GLY A 29 -3.84 -3.73 -9.31
C GLY A 29 -4.70 -2.67 -8.65
N GLU A 30 -5.89 -3.07 -8.21
CA GLU A 30 -6.78 -2.14 -7.53
C GLU A 30 -6.19 -1.64 -6.24
N VAL A 31 -5.57 -2.52 -5.47
CA VAL A 31 -4.97 -2.11 -4.22
C VAL A 31 -3.84 -1.12 -4.46
N GLU A 32 -3.02 -1.39 -5.47
CA GLU A 32 -1.93 -0.48 -5.79
C GLU A 32 -2.43 0.87 -6.24
N GLU A 33 -3.47 0.88 -7.06
CA GLU A 33 -4.05 2.14 -7.51
C GLU A 33 -4.61 2.94 -6.36
N TRP A 34 -5.34 2.31 -5.47
CA TRP A 34 -5.89 3.01 -4.32
C TRP A 34 -4.79 3.51 -3.39
N ALA A 35 -3.72 2.72 -3.23
CA ALA A 35 -2.61 3.17 -2.41
C ALA A 35 -1.97 4.42 -3.01
N ASP A 36 -1.84 4.45 -4.34
CA ASP A 36 -1.30 5.64 -5.00
C ASP A 36 -2.17 6.85 -4.72
N LYS A 37 -3.49 6.68 -4.79
CA LYS A 37 -4.39 7.78 -4.54
C LYS A 37 -4.31 8.28 -3.11
N TYR A 38 -4.20 7.37 -2.17
CA TYR A 38 -4.06 7.77 -0.77
C TYR A 38 -2.79 8.59 -0.57
N GLN A 39 -1.70 8.17 -1.21
CA GLN A 39 -0.45 8.90 -1.07
C GLN A 39 -0.50 10.24 -1.78
N GLU A 40 -1.27 10.35 -2.84
CA GLU A 40 -1.45 11.64 -3.49
C GLU A 40 -2.17 12.61 -2.57
N LYS A 41 -3.19 12.13 -1.88
CA LYS A 41 -3.93 12.98 -0.99
C LYS A 41 -3.15 13.32 0.26
N ASP A 42 -2.34 12.39 0.73
CA ASP A 42 -1.59 12.60 1.95
C ASP A 42 -0.16 12.15 1.72
N PRO A 43 0.70 13.06 1.26
CA PRO A 43 2.07 12.67 0.95
C PRO A 43 2.87 12.19 2.16
N ASN A 44 2.34 12.39 3.36
CA ASN A 44 3.05 11.94 4.55
C ASN A 44 2.74 10.50 4.94
N ILE A 45 1.77 9.90 4.31
CA ILE A 45 1.43 8.53 4.65
C ILE A 45 2.46 7.59 4.03
N SER A 46 2.86 6.58 4.77
CA SER A 46 3.85 5.64 4.25
C SER A 46 3.22 4.73 3.22
N ARG A 47 4.05 4.13 2.39
CA ARG A 47 3.54 3.20 1.39
C ARG A 47 2.85 2.02 2.06
N LEU A 48 3.41 1.52 3.14
CA LEU A 48 2.80 0.40 3.84
C LEU A 48 1.41 0.77 4.35
N ASP A 49 1.29 1.94 4.98
CA ASP A 49 -0.01 2.36 5.49
C ASP A 49 -1.00 2.54 4.35
N ALA A 50 -0.54 3.11 3.24
CA ALA A 50 -1.42 3.31 2.09
C ALA A 50 -1.91 1.98 1.55
N VAL A 51 -1.04 0.99 1.49
CA VAL A 51 -1.42 -0.33 0.99
C VAL A 51 -2.39 -1.01 1.95
N ILE A 52 -2.14 -0.88 3.25
CA ILE A 52 -3.03 -1.45 4.24
C ILE A 52 -4.42 -0.83 4.12
N MET A 53 -4.48 0.48 4.01
CA MET A 53 -5.76 1.16 3.89
C MET A 53 -6.46 0.73 2.61
N ALA A 54 -5.71 0.64 1.53
CA ALA A 54 -6.30 0.26 0.25
C ALA A 54 -6.84 -1.15 0.30
N TYR A 55 -6.09 -2.05 0.89
CA TYR A 55 -6.53 -3.44 0.95
C TYR A 55 -7.79 -3.57 1.81
N SER A 56 -7.86 -2.81 2.89
CA SER A 56 -9.00 -2.92 3.77
C SER A 56 -10.28 -2.37 3.15
N GLU A 57 -10.18 -1.59 2.08
CA GLU A 57 -11.37 -1.18 1.36
C GLU A 57 -12.03 -2.34 0.63
N TRP A 58 -11.24 -3.31 0.23
CA TRP A 58 -11.76 -4.45 -0.51
C TRP A 58 -12.09 -5.63 0.38
N VAL A 59 -11.36 -5.76 1.48
CA VAL A 59 -11.56 -6.90 2.38
C VAL A 59 -12.14 -6.38 3.67
N LYS A 60 -13.40 -6.52 3.86
CA LYS A 60 -14.07 -6.00 5.05
C LYS A 60 -14.65 -7.07 5.91
#